data_cfaff1157b920d81b04c3b0237e263fe
#
_entry.id   cfaff1157b920d81b04c3b0237e263fe
#
_cell.length_a   1.000
_cell.length_b   1.000
_cell.length_c   1.000
_cell.angle_alpha   90.00
_cell.angle_beta   90.00
_cell.angle_gamma   90.00
#
_symmetry.space_group_name_H-M   'P 1'
#
loop_
_entity.id
_entity.type
_entity.pdbx_description
1 polymer ?
#
loop_
_entity_poly.entity_id
_entity_poly.type
_entity_poly.pdbx_seq_one_letter_code
_entity_poly.pdbx_strand_id
1 'polypeptide(L)'
;MFLQKGTHRSRLVASRAEKRSDGAGEADAEKPKKASEDVAKDEDDEMKAEAGAGDAERPDDAAGDVEKAPALDDDVAPALEGDWRDFRAMLISQEKGKDELVDDDEIAAASGPNLELLRRQNPKLAKDKPWAHRIGAPEKGCLLLAAADEFTLGQQYFHQAVILLLEHHDKGSMGVILNRPTQYNMGYVSGQSDGPFAENALYFGGDVGDGTVSFLHGSDKVQGSAEVLPGVYLGGYDSACELVKKEEVDANEFKFFARYCGWAPGQLKRECERGTWYPVACSKQLALKQVIQLPKPLWREILELCGGELKSAAAKAYGEEDDAN
;
A
#
# COMPACT_ATOMS: atom_id res chain seq x y z
N MET A 1 4.12 7.13 9.90
CA MET A 1 4.47 8.51 10.28
C MET A 1 5.39 9.04 9.21
N PHE A 2 4.95 10.05 8.45
CA PHE A 2 5.76 10.65 7.40
C PHE A 2 6.78 11.62 8.02
N LEU A 3 8.05 11.48 7.63
CA LEU A 3 9.07 12.45 8.00
C LEU A 3 8.89 13.72 7.16
N GLN A 4 8.24 14.73 7.74
CA GLN A 4 8.20 16.06 7.14
C GLN A 4 9.53 16.75 7.45
N LYS A 5 10.36 16.97 6.42
CA LYS A 5 11.56 17.80 6.54
C LYS A 5 11.19 19.26 6.74
N GLY A 6 11.68 19.83 7.80
CA GLY A 6 11.78 21.29 7.95
C GLY A 6 12.58 21.89 6.78
N THR A 7 12.11 23.03 6.32
CA THR A 7 12.55 23.77 5.14
C THR A 7 14.07 24.02 5.13
N HIS A 8 14.82 23.19 4.43
CA HIS A 8 16.10 23.57 3.87
C HIS A 8 16.01 23.45 2.35
N ARG A 9 16.03 24.62 1.68
CA ARG A 9 16.10 24.76 0.23
C ARG A 9 17.39 24.13 -0.27
N SER A 10 17.38 22.90 -0.75
CA SER A 10 18.43 22.35 -1.61
C SER A 10 18.05 22.68 -3.06
N ARG A 11 18.75 23.66 -3.64
CA ARG A 11 18.75 23.93 -5.08
C ARG A 11 19.33 22.70 -5.79
N LEU A 12 18.52 22.03 -6.59
CA LEU A 12 18.97 21.10 -7.62
C LEU A 12 19.81 21.91 -8.64
N VAL A 13 21.12 21.68 -8.67
CA VAL A 13 21.98 22.13 -9.73
C VAL A 13 21.82 21.18 -10.92
N ALA A 14 21.05 21.63 -11.91
CA ALA A 14 21.03 20.98 -13.22
C ALA A 14 22.36 21.26 -13.93
N SER A 15 23.16 20.23 -14.20
CA SER A 15 24.35 20.31 -15.02
C SER A 15 23.97 20.60 -16.47
N ARG A 16 24.35 21.74 -16.95
CA ARG A 16 24.21 22.24 -18.31
C ARG A 16 25.33 21.66 -19.16
N ALA A 17 25.01 20.78 -20.09
CA ALA A 17 25.94 20.42 -21.17
C ALA A 17 25.99 21.57 -22.19
N GLU A 18 27.16 22.16 -22.35
CA GLU A 18 27.46 23.12 -23.43
C GLU A 18 27.44 22.43 -24.78
N LYS A 19 26.67 23.00 -25.73
CA LYS A 19 26.94 22.91 -27.17
C LYS A 19 26.93 24.31 -27.75
N ARG A 20 28.10 24.71 -28.26
CA ARG A 20 28.31 25.86 -29.10
C ARG A 20 27.65 25.63 -30.48
N SER A 21 27.00 26.63 -31.03
CA SER A 21 27.12 27.00 -32.43
C SER A 21 26.46 28.35 -32.68
N ASP A 22 27.19 29.17 -33.42
CA ASP A 22 26.94 30.56 -33.82
C ASP A 22 25.71 30.73 -34.72
N GLY A 23 25.10 31.92 -34.70
CA GLY A 23 24.18 32.36 -35.75
C GLY A 23 23.26 33.53 -35.33
N ALA A 24 23.59 34.71 -35.85
CA ALA A 24 22.89 35.99 -35.64
C ALA A 24 21.51 36.01 -36.28
N GLY A 25 20.62 36.85 -35.72
CA GLY A 25 19.34 37.26 -36.31
C GLY A 25 18.49 38.09 -35.37
N GLU A 26 18.57 39.42 -35.53
CA GLU A 26 17.66 40.40 -34.94
C GLU A 26 16.23 40.21 -35.47
N ALA A 27 15.20 40.39 -34.62
CA ALA A 27 14.02 41.17 -34.88
C ALA A 27 13.00 41.17 -33.72
N ASP A 28 12.73 42.33 -33.29
CA ASP A 28 11.47 42.99 -32.86
C ASP A 28 10.61 42.44 -31.71
N ALA A 29 10.36 43.43 -30.87
CA ALA A 29 9.50 43.43 -29.68
C ALA A 29 8.01 43.54 -30.05
N GLU A 30 7.18 42.77 -29.36
CA GLU A 30 5.79 43.20 -29.10
C GLU A 30 5.30 42.72 -27.74
N LYS A 31 4.91 43.68 -26.89
CA LYS A 31 4.19 43.45 -25.64
C LYS A 31 2.69 43.32 -25.91
N PRO A 32 1.96 42.47 -25.25
CA PRO A 32 0.53 42.65 -25.09
C PRO A 32 0.16 43.18 -23.71
N LYS A 33 -0.86 44.01 -23.79
CA LYS A 33 -1.50 44.91 -22.84
C LYS A 33 -2.18 44.17 -21.65
N LYS A 34 -2.22 44.92 -20.53
CA LYS A 34 -3.13 44.74 -19.38
C LYS A 34 -4.62 44.94 -19.81
N ALA A 35 -5.48 44.09 -19.24
CA ALA A 35 -6.90 44.38 -19.03
C ALA A 35 -7.24 43.89 -17.63
N SER A 36 -7.47 44.79 -16.77
CA SER A 36 -8.55 45.40 -15.99
C SER A 36 -9.47 44.43 -15.27
N GLU A 37 -9.41 44.64 -13.94
CA GLU A 37 -10.33 44.26 -12.88
C GLU A 37 -11.80 44.54 -13.23
N ASP A 38 -12.68 43.61 -12.80
CA ASP A 38 -14.03 43.99 -12.39
C ASP A 38 -14.46 43.18 -11.16
N VAL A 39 -14.90 43.96 -10.18
CA VAL A 39 -15.40 43.59 -8.86
C VAL A 39 -16.90 43.38 -8.96
N ALA A 40 -17.43 42.29 -8.47
CA ALA A 40 -18.84 42.19 -8.04
C ALA A 40 -18.92 41.58 -6.65
N LYS A 41 -19.35 42.39 -5.73
CA LYS A 41 -19.94 42.07 -4.42
C LYS A 41 -21.39 41.73 -4.65
N ASP A 42 -21.89 40.85 -3.81
CA ASP A 42 -23.25 40.74 -3.23
C ASP A 42 -23.35 39.41 -2.53
N GLU A 43 -23.75 39.29 -1.39
CA GLU A 43 -24.70 39.73 -0.36
C GLU A 43 -24.97 38.52 0.57
N ASP A 44 -24.85 38.80 1.87
CA ASP A 44 -25.20 37.93 2.98
C ASP A 44 -26.70 37.62 3.00
N ASP A 45 -27.13 36.41 3.28
CA ASP A 45 -28.46 36.10 3.72
C ASP A 45 -28.44 35.17 4.95
N GLU A 46 -28.62 35.83 6.11
CA GLU A 46 -28.89 35.17 7.39
C GLU A 46 -30.34 34.66 7.40
N MET A 47 -30.55 33.37 7.62
CA MET A 47 -31.87 32.91 8.04
C MET A 47 -31.81 32.24 9.41
N LYS A 48 -32.29 32.97 10.40
CA LYS A 48 -32.72 32.52 11.71
C LYS A 48 -33.86 31.53 11.56
N ALA A 49 -33.75 30.38 12.23
CA ALA A 49 -34.91 29.52 12.51
C ALA A 49 -35.16 29.47 14.00
N GLU A 50 -36.39 29.84 14.34
CA GLU A 50 -36.95 29.94 15.69
C GLU A 50 -37.21 28.57 16.30
N ALA A 51 -37.05 28.54 17.63
CA ALA A 51 -37.46 27.45 18.50
C ALA A 51 -38.98 27.43 18.67
N GLY A 52 -39.57 26.27 18.41
CA GLY A 52 -40.95 25.96 18.75
C GLY A 52 -41.03 24.81 19.73
N ALA A 53 -41.31 25.13 21.00
CA ALA A 53 -41.65 24.17 22.03
C ALA A 53 -43.13 23.75 21.82
N GLY A 54 -43.38 22.46 21.73
CA GLY A 54 -44.71 21.88 21.74
C GLY A 54 -44.74 20.72 22.71
N ASP A 55 -45.34 20.99 23.85
CA ASP A 55 -45.80 20.03 24.85
C ASP A 55 -46.92 19.18 24.27
N ALA A 56 -46.85 17.85 24.38
CA ALA A 56 -47.99 16.96 24.15
C ALA A 56 -47.87 15.72 25.03
N GLU A 57 -48.89 15.59 25.80
CA GLU A 57 -49.23 14.66 26.85
C GLU A 57 -49.07 13.16 26.46
N ARG A 58 -48.68 12.37 27.47
CA ARG A 58 -48.76 10.90 27.50
C ARG A 58 -50.24 10.47 27.78
N PRO A 59 -50.69 9.37 27.23
CA PRO A 59 -51.64 8.51 27.91
C PRO A 59 -50.94 7.23 28.41
N ASP A 60 -51.33 6.90 29.62
CA ASP A 60 -51.03 5.70 30.39
C ASP A 60 -51.75 4.45 29.83
N ASP A 61 -51.14 3.31 30.18
CA ASP A 61 -51.73 1.99 30.36
C ASP A 61 -52.23 1.17 29.16
N ALA A 62 -51.38 0.17 28.81
CA ALA A 62 -51.84 -1.20 28.58
C ALA A 62 -50.72 -2.18 28.83
N ALA A 63 -50.78 -2.88 29.96
CA ALA A 63 -49.97 -4.06 30.23
C ALA A 63 -50.38 -5.18 29.27
N GLY A 64 -49.53 -5.50 28.32
CA GLY A 64 -49.57 -6.68 27.50
C GLY A 64 -48.39 -7.58 27.84
N ASP A 65 -48.69 -8.81 28.26
CA ASP A 65 -47.71 -9.86 28.51
C ASP A 65 -46.79 -10.04 27.28
N VAL A 66 -45.55 -9.54 27.39
CA VAL A 66 -44.51 -9.86 26.41
C VAL A 66 -43.89 -11.19 26.85
N GLU A 67 -44.29 -12.23 26.15
CA GLU A 67 -43.67 -13.55 26.18
C GLU A 67 -42.15 -13.36 26.02
N LYS A 68 -41.38 -13.72 27.06
CA LYS A 68 -39.94 -13.62 27.12
C LYS A 68 -39.34 -14.54 26.07
N ALA A 69 -38.86 -13.96 24.97
CA ALA A 69 -38.05 -14.67 23.98
C ALA A 69 -36.93 -15.45 24.72
N PRO A 70 -36.64 -16.69 24.31
CA PRO A 70 -35.59 -17.47 24.91
C PRO A 70 -34.26 -16.68 24.78
N ALA A 71 -33.52 -16.55 25.89
CA ALA A 71 -32.18 -16.04 25.90
C ALA A 71 -31.38 -16.87 24.90
N LEU A 72 -30.92 -16.22 23.84
CA LEU A 72 -29.84 -16.78 23.02
C LEU A 72 -28.68 -17.00 23.99
N ASP A 73 -28.31 -18.24 24.20
CA ASP A 73 -27.02 -18.58 24.81
C ASP A 73 -25.96 -17.73 24.11
N ASP A 74 -25.22 -16.97 24.90
CA ASP A 74 -23.98 -16.33 24.49
C ASP A 74 -22.96 -17.44 24.17
N ASP A 75 -23.13 -18.09 23.03
CA ASP A 75 -22.05 -18.79 22.34
C ASP A 75 -21.08 -17.69 21.89
N VAL A 76 -20.29 -17.22 22.85
CA VAL A 76 -19.09 -16.45 22.58
C VAL A 76 -18.23 -17.38 21.74
N ALA A 77 -18.19 -17.14 20.43
CA ALA A 77 -17.27 -17.85 19.56
C ALA A 77 -15.89 -17.83 20.20
N PRO A 78 -15.21 -18.97 20.35
CA PRO A 78 -13.91 -19.03 21.01
C PRO A 78 -13.02 -17.96 20.38
N ALA A 79 -12.44 -17.10 21.21
CA ALA A 79 -11.49 -16.10 20.77
C ALA A 79 -10.37 -16.84 20.02
N LEU A 80 -10.34 -16.68 18.70
CA LEU A 80 -9.30 -17.29 17.87
C LEU A 80 -7.98 -16.67 18.29
N GLU A 81 -7.14 -17.43 18.99
CA GLU A 81 -5.76 -17.05 19.23
C GLU A 81 -5.02 -17.15 17.88
N GLY A 82 -4.93 -16.02 17.15
CA GLY A 82 -4.24 -15.97 15.88
C GLY A 82 -4.74 -14.83 14.99
N ASP A 83 -3.98 -14.56 13.92
CA ASP A 83 -4.40 -13.61 12.90
C ASP A 83 -5.63 -14.14 12.15
N TRP A 84 -6.74 -13.41 12.20
CA TRP A 84 -7.96 -13.78 11.49
C TRP A 84 -7.74 -13.90 9.96
N ARG A 85 -6.70 -13.28 9.41
CA ARG A 85 -6.29 -13.38 8.01
C ARG A 85 -5.71 -14.75 7.70
N ASP A 86 -4.88 -15.28 8.60
CA ASP A 86 -4.37 -16.66 8.49
C ASP A 86 -5.54 -17.67 8.60
N PHE A 87 -6.49 -17.40 9.51
CA PHE A 87 -7.70 -18.20 9.63
C PHE A 87 -8.57 -18.14 8.38
N ARG A 88 -8.78 -16.94 7.81
CA ARG A 88 -9.50 -16.77 6.55
C ARG A 88 -8.78 -17.48 5.39
N ALA A 89 -7.45 -17.38 5.31
CA ALA A 89 -6.68 -18.11 4.31
C ALA A 89 -6.87 -19.62 4.44
N MET A 90 -6.88 -20.14 5.67
CA MET A 90 -7.16 -21.55 5.95
C MET A 90 -8.59 -21.94 5.57
N LEU A 91 -9.60 -21.12 5.87
CA LEU A 91 -10.99 -21.37 5.46
C LEU A 91 -11.15 -21.38 3.94
N ILE A 92 -10.59 -20.40 3.25
CA ILE A 92 -10.60 -20.36 1.78
C ILE A 92 -9.93 -21.61 1.20
N SER A 93 -8.84 -22.06 1.83
CA SER A 93 -8.19 -23.32 1.46
C SER A 93 -9.09 -24.54 1.67
N GLN A 94 -9.92 -24.53 2.71
CA GLN A 94 -10.88 -25.63 2.97
C GLN A 94 -12.12 -25.58 2.07
N GLU A 95 -12.63 -24.36 1.75
CA GLU A 95 -13.82 -24.19 0.91
C GLU A 95 -13.54 -24.50 -0.57
N LYS A 96 -12.34 -24.26 -1.05
CA LYS A 96 -11.94 -24.54 -2.44
C LYS A 96 -11.88 -26.04 -2.78
N GLY A 97 -12.10 -26.92 -1.80
CA GLY A 97 -12.03 -28.35 -2.00
C GLY A 97 -10.60 -28.85 -2.21
N LYS A 98 -10.42 -30.20 -2.15
CA LYS A 98 -9.09 -30.80 -2.26
C LYS A 98 -8.43 -30.63 -3.65
N ASP A 99 -9.18 -30.19 -4.64
CA ASP A 99 -8.72 -30.07 -6.04
C ASP A 99 -8.24 -28.64 -6.39
N GLU A 100 -8.43 -27.63 -5.49
CA GLU A 100 -8.00 -26.24 -5.70
C GLU A 100 -7.10 -25.68 -4.57
N LEU A 101 -6.66 -26.54 -3.66
CA LEU A 101 -5.63 -26.13 -2.70
C LEU A 101 -4.34 -25.86 -3.48
N VAL A 102 -3.80 -24.64 -3.36
CA VAL A 102 -2.40 -24.39 -3.71
C VAL A 102 -1.59 -25.28 -2.77
N ASP A 103 -1.19 -26.42 -3.25
CA ASP A 103 -0.45 -27.41 -2.47
C ASP A 103 0.99 -26.95 -2.21
N ASP A 104 1.73 -27.69 -1.41
CA ASP A 104 3.12 -27.34 -1.10
C ASP A 104 3.99 -27.28 -2.36
N ASP A 105 3.68 -28.07 -3.39
CA ASP A 105 4.39 -28.10 -4.66
C ASP A 105 4.06 -26.83 -5.48
N GLU A 106 2.82 -26.36 -5.49
CA GLU A 106 2.42 -25.11 -6.13
C GLU A 106 3.02 -23.89 -5.42
N ILE A 107 3.03 -23.87 -4.08
CA ILE A 107 3.72 -22.82 -3.31
C ILE A 107 5.22 -22.85 -3.63
N ALA A 108 5.83 -24.02 -3.74
CA ALA A 108 7.22 -24.17 -4.12
C ALA A 108 7.46 -23.68 -5.56
N ALA A 109 6.56 -23.96 -6.49
CA ALA A 109 6.63 -23.46 -7.86
C ALA A 109 6.47 -21.94 -7.95
N ALA A 110 5.50 -21.38 -7.20
CA ALA A 110 5.24 -19.95 -7.18
C ALA A 110 6.36 -19.15 -6.51
N SER A 111 6.77 -19.54 -5.31
CA SER A 111 7.67 -18.78 -4.44
C SER A 111 9.04 -19.39 -4.21
N GLY A 112 9.31 -20.62 -4.63
CA GLY A 112 10.53 -21.37 -4.28
C GLY A 112 11.82 -20.59 -4.51
N PRO A 113 12.10 -20.06 -5.72
CA PRO A 113 13.31 -19.29 -5.99
C PRO A 113 13.42 -18.02 -5.14
N ASN A 114 12.29 -17.32 -4.93
CA ASN A 114 12.23 -16.11 -4.11
C ASN A 114 12.39 -16.44 -2.62
N LEU A 115 11.85 -17.55 -2.16
CA LEU A 115 11.97 -18.02 -0.78
C LEU A 115 13.40 -18.43 -0.45
N GLU A 116 14.14 -19.04 -1.37
CA GLU A 116 15.57 -19.31 -1.21
C GLU A 116 16.40 -18.06 -1.04
N LEU A 117 16.11 -17.01 -1.84
CA LEU A 117 16.76 -15.72 -1.68
C LEU A 117 16.42 -15.09 -0.34
N LEU A 118 15.15 -15.13 0.05
CA LEU A 118 14.68 -14.59 1.34
C LEU A 118 15.33 -15.32 2.53
N ARG A 119 15.49 -16.64 2.48
CA ARG A 119 16.21 -17.40 3.53
C ARG A 119 17.65 -16.93 3.73
N ARG A 120 18.32 -16.49 2.68
CA ARG A 120 19.67 -15.92 2.76
C ARG A 120 19.68 -14.49 3.28
N GLN A 121 18.70 -13.67 2.88
CA GLN A 121 18.62 -12.25 3.25
C GLN A 121 18.01 -12.03 4.64
N ASN A 122 16.93 -12.73 4.96
CA ASN A 122 16.22 -12.62 6.22
C ASN A 122 15.65 -13.99 6.66
N PRO A 123 16.46 -14.83 7.34
CA PRO A 123 16.03 -16.16 7.78
C PRO A 123 14.83 -16.14 8.73
N LYS A 124 14.66 -15.08 9.52
CA LYS A 124 13.53 -14.94 10.45
C LYS A 124 12.21 -14.78 9.68
N LEU A 125 12.22 -13.93 8.65
CA LEU A 125 11.05 -13.68 7.80
C LEU A 125 10.69 -14.91 6.94
N ALA A 126 11.67 -15.71 6.57
CA ALA A 126 11.52 -16.90 5.73
C ALA A 126 11.05 -18.17 6.47
N LYS A 127 10.75 -18.08 7.79
CA LYS A 127 10.33 -19.25 8.59
C LYS A 127 8.93 -19.74 8.21
N ASP A 128 8.00 -18.80 8.01
CA ASP A 128 6.62 -19.11 7.72
C ASP A 128 6.44 -19.30 6.21
N LYS A 129 5.43 -20.05 5.80
CA LYS A 129 5.11 -20.19 4.37
C LYS A 129 4.49 -18.90 3.83
N PRO A 130 4.89 -18.43 2.64
CA PRO A 130 4.20 -17.33 1.98
C PRO A 130 2.81 -17.79 1.53
N TRP A 131 1.84 -16.93 1.69
CA TRP A 131 0.48 -17.14 1.18
C TRP A 131 -0.10 -15.83 0.66
N ALA A 132 -0.99 -15.93 -0.32
CA ALA A 132 -1.80 -14.84 -0.82
C ALA A 132 -3.15 -15.39 -1.33
N HIS A 133 -4.22 -14.60 -1.17
CA HIS A 133 -5.51 -14.94 -1.75
C HIS A 133 -6.30 -13.69 -2.11
N ARG A 134 -7.10 -13.76 -3.16
CA ARG A 134 -7.99 -12.68 -3.58
C ARG A 134 -9.05 -12.40 -2.50
N ILE A 135 -9.37 -11.12 -2.28
CA ILE A 135 -10.45 -10.68 -1.41
C ILE A 135 -11.45 -9.84 -2.20
N GLY A 136 -12.71 -9.80 -1.73
CA GLY A 136 -13.81 -9.15 -2.46
C GLY A 136 -13.76 -7.63 -2.45
N ALA A 137 -13.09 -7.02 -1.49
CA ALA A 137 -12.97 -5.57 -1.35
C ALA A 137 -11.61 -5.18 -0.75
N PRO A 138 -11.08 -3.98 -1.05
CA PRO A 138 -9.85 -3.51 -0.43
C PRO A 138 -10.03 -3.29 1.08
N GLU A 139 -8.99 -3.63 1.83
CA GLU A 139 -8.92 -3.39 3.28
C GLU A 139 -7.51 -2.91 3.65
N LYS A 140 -7.36 -2.23 4.79
CA LYS A 140 -6.04 -1.85 5.31
C LYS A 140 -5.13 -3.08 5.42
N GLY A 141 -3.90 -2.97 4.93
CA GLY A 141 -2.90 -4.05 4.93
C GLY A 141 -3.09 -5.11 3.85
N CYS A 142 -4.05 -4.97 2.92
CA CYS A 142 -4.08 -5.79 1.72
C CYS A 142 -3.11 -5.28 0.66
N LEU A 143 -2.80 -6.11 -0.31
CA LEU A 143 -2.12 -5.72 -1.53
C LEU A 143 -3.15 -5.35 -2.61
N LEU A 144 -2.80 -4.36 -3.42
CA LEU A 144 -3.47 -4.06 -4.67
C LEU A 144 -2.52 -4.45 -5.80
N LEU A 145 -2.94 -5.40 -6.63
CA LEU A 145 -2.19 -5.83 -7.80
C LEU A 145 -2.77 -5.17 -9.04
N ALA A 146 -1.95 -4.50 -9.82
CA ALA A 146 -2.37 -3.93 -11.09
C ALA A 146 -2.82 -5.05 -12.04
N ALA A 147 -3.93 -4.85 -12.76
CA ALA A 147 -4.33 -5.77 -13.81
C ALA A 147 -3.27 -5.78 -14.94
N ALA A 148 -3.10 -6.94 -15.59
CA ALA A 148 -2.00 -7.17 -16.53
C ALA A 148 -1.98 -6.19 -17.71
N ASP A 149 -3.16 -5.82 -18.21
CA ASP A 149 -3.34 -4.99 -19.40
C ASP A 149 -3.44 -3.49 -19.08
N GLU A 150 -3.47 -3.13 -17.79
CA GLU A 150 -3.56 -1.75 -17.33
C GLU A 150 -2.16 -1.06 -17.31
N PHE A 151 -2.16 0.26 -17.39
CA PHE A 151 -0.97 1.11 -17.26
C PHE A 151 0.16 0.83 -18.27
N THR A 152 -0.15 0.25 -19.44
CA THR A 152 0.84 -0.07 -20.48
C THR A 152 1.32 1.17 -21.23
N LEU A 153 0.46 2.17 -21.45
CA LEU A 153 0.73 3.38 -22.23
C LEU A 153 0.93 4.63 -21.37
N GLY A 154 0.34 4.66 -20.17
CA GLY A 154 0.45 5.80 -19.26
C GLY A 154 0.69 5.33 -17.83
N GLN A 155 1.27 6.20 -16.97
CA GLN A 155 1.56 5.88 -15.58
C GLN A 155 2.27 4.52 -15.43
N GLN A 156 3.28 4.26 -16.26
CA GLN A 156 3.98 2.97 -16.37
C GLN A 156 4.56 2.44 -15.04
N TYR A 157 4.73 3.32 -14.05
CA TYR A 157 5.12 2.91 -12.70
C TYR A 157 4.05 2.05 -12.00
N PHE A 158 2.80 2.09 -12.49
CA PHE A 158 1.73 1.19 -12.02
C PHE A 158 1.62 -0.11 -12.83
N HIS A 159 2.27 -0.23 -13.98
CA HIS A 159 2.24 -1.48 -14.74
C HIS A 159 2.83 -2.63 -13.92
N GLN A 160 2.07 -3.70 -13.69
CA GLN A 160 2.45 -4.81 -12.81
C GLN A 160 2.88 -4.34 -11.40
N ALA A 161 2.28 -3.27 -10.88
CA ALA A 161 2.58 -2.78 -9.54
C ALA A 161 1.95 -3.68 -8.46
N VAL A 162 2.67 -3.75 -7.34
CA VAL A 162 2.20 -4.34 -6.08
C VAL A 162 2.17 -3.22 -5.06
N ILE A 163 1.01 -2.80 -4.62
CA ILE A 163 0.83 -1.70 -3.67
C ILE A 163 0.33 -2.27 -2.34
N LEU A 164 1.03 -1.96 -1.25
CA LEU A 164 0.52 -2.24 0.10
C LEU A 164 -0.36 -1.09 0.55
N LEU A 165 -1.60 -1.39 0.89
CA LEU A 165 -2.56 -0.40 1.38
C LEU A 165 -2.32 -0.11 2.86
N LEU A 166 -1.78 1.07 3.15
CA LEU A 166 -1.40 1.51 4.50
C LEU A 166 -2.60 2.00 5.31
N GLU A 167 -3.52 2.70 4.62
CA GLU A 167 -4.75 3.23 5.20
C GLU A 167 -5.89 3.08 4.20
N HIS A 168 -7.05 2.72 4.72
CA HIS A 168 -8.29 2.60 3.94
C HIS A 168 -9.49 2.98 4.82
N HIS A 169 -10.17 4.07 4.46
CA HIS A 169 -11.34 4.58 5.17
C HIS A 169 -12.19 5.48 4.27
N ASP A 170 -13.33 5.93 4.75
CA ASP A 170 -14.29 6.74 3.99
C ASP A 170 -13.72 8.07 3.46
N LYS A 171 -12.66 8.61 4.08
CA LYS A 171 -12.01 9.86 3.66
C LYS A 171 -10.96 9.64 2.56
N GLY A 172 -10.71 8.41 2.15
CA GLY A 172 -9.74 8.05 1.12
C GLY A 172 -8.85 6.90 1.51
N SER A 173 -7.89 6.59 0.65
CA SER A 173 -6.95 5.49 0.84
C SER A 173 -5.54 5.92 0.51
N MET A 174 -4.57 5.28 1.15
CA MET A 174 -3.15 5.53 0.94
C MET A 174 -2.36 4.22 0.94
N GLY A 175 -1.39 4.11 0.02
CA GLY A 175 -0.55 2.93 -0.08
C GLY A 175 0.84 3.23 -0.63
N VAL A 176 1.72 2.24 -0.64
CA VAL A 176 3.08 2.33 -1.20
C VAL A 176 3.36 1.19 -2.18
N ILE A 177 4.00 1.51 -3.29
CA ILE A 177 4.42 0.53 -4.29
C ILE A 177 5.62 -0.24 -3.75
N LEU A 178 5.49 -1.56 -3.60
CA LEU A 178 6.51 -2.42 -3.01
C LEU A 178 7.62 -2.82 -3.98
N ASN A 179 7.34 -2.82 -5.29
CA ASN A 179 8.18 -3.43 -6.31
C ASN A 179 8.78 -2.45 -7.32
N ARG A 180 9.07 -1.22 -6.88
CA ARG A 180 9.77 -0.21 -7.69
C ARG A 180 11.03 0.30 -6.98
N PRO A 181 12.13 -0.48 -6.95
CA PRO A 181 13.40 0.00 -6.43
C PRO A 181 13.91 1.14 -7.30
N THR A 182 14.52 2.14 -6.67
CA THR A 182 15.23 3.22 -7.37
C THR A 182 16.73 2.93 -7.40
N GLN A 183 17.49 3.76 -8.10
CA GLN A 183 18.96 3.73 -8.07
C GLN A 183 19.57 4.41 -6.83
N TYR A 184 18.74 4.97 -5.96
CA TYR A 184 19.16 5.73 -4.78
C TYR A 184 19.06 4.89 -3.51
N ASN A 185 19.92 5.21 -2.54
CA ASN A 185 19.86 4.72 -1.18
C ASN A 185 19.51 5.86 -0.20
N MET A 186 19.29 5.53 1.05
CA MET A 186 18.94 6.51 2.07
C MET A 186 20.09 7.48 2.39
N GLY A 187 21.36 7.04 2.30
CA GLY A 187 22.53 7.90 2.47
C GLY A 187 22.58 9.04 1.47
N TYR A 188 22.31 8.74 0.19
CA TYR A 188 22.23 9.73 -0.88
C TYR A 188 21.12 10.76 -0.64
N VAL A 189 19.91 10.29 -0.29
CA VAL A 189 18.72 11.15 -0.14
C VAL A 189 18.77 12.00 1.13
N SER A 190 19.29 11.43 2.23
CA SER A 190 19.44 12.16 3.50
C SER A 190 20.64 13.08 3.52
N GLY A 191 21.62 12.86 2.64
CA GLY A 191 22.93 13.51 2.68
C GLY A 191 23.81 13.02 3.84
N GLN A 192 23.50 11.88 4.44
CA GLN A 192 24.20 11.26 5.57
C GLN A 192 24.71 9.89 5.15
N SER A 193 25.94 9.82 4.70
CA SER A 193 26.58 8.58 4.23
C SER A 193 26.93 7.59 5.35
N ASP A 194 26.94 8.03 6.58
CA ASP A 194 27.28 7.28 7.80
C ASP A 194 26.05 7.00 8.72
N GLY A 195 24.86 7.32 8.24
CA GLY A 195 23.62 7.06 8.97
C GLY A 195 23.31 5.55 9.10
N PRO A 196 22.51 5.14 10.11
CA PRO A 196 22.21 3.73 10.36
C PRO A 196 21.50 3.03 9.20
N PHE A 197 20.86 3.79 8.30
CA PHE A 197 20.16 3.30 7.13
C PHE A 197 20.78 3.76 5.80
N ALA A 198 22.02 4.25 5.81
CA ALA A 198 22.63 4.84 4.62
C ALA A 198 22.62 3.91 3.41
N GLU A 199 22.88 2.62 3.62
CA GLU A 199 22.94 1.61 2.57
C GLU A 199 21.56 1.08 2.15
N ASN A 200 20.48 1.40 2.89
CA ASN A 200 19.16 0.92 2.56
C ASN A 200 18.69 1.50 1.23
N ALA A 201 18.20 0.62 0.35
CA ALA A 201 17.62 1.00 -0.92
C ALA A 201 16.35 1.84 -0.72
N LEU A 202 16.19 2.87 -1.55
CA LEU A 202 14.97 3.66 -1.61
C LEU A 202 14.08 3.15 -2.74
N TYR A 203 12.81 2.92 -2.44
CA TYR A 203 11.80 2.52 -3.40
C TYR A 203 10.93 3.72 -3.79
N PHE A 204 10.44 3.74 -5.03
CA PHE A 204 9.41 4.66 -5.45
C PHE A 204 8.07 4.16 -4.94
N GLY A 205 7.51 4.84 -3.95
CA GLY A 205 6.27 4.44 -3.28
C GLY A 205 4.99 4.93 -3.94
N GLY A 206 5.08 5.90 -4.87
CA GLY A 206 3.91 6.46 -5.56
C GLY A 206 4.16 7.85 -6.13
N ASP A 207 3.11 8.46 -6.66
CA ASP A 207 3.14 9.74 -7.38
C ASP A 207 2.74 10.96 -6.55
N VAL A 208 2.29 10.74 -5.31
CA VAL A 208 1.84 11.80 -4.39
C VAL A 208 2.85 12.02 -3.27
N GLY A 209 2.94 13.24 -2.75
CA GLY A 209 3.72 13.57 -1.56
C GLY A 209 5.20 13.81 -1.82
N ASP A 210 5.53 14.82 -2.63
CA ASP A 210 6.91 15.25 -2.87
C ASP A 210 7.67 15.51 -1.57
N GLY A 211 8.86 14.92 -1.46
CA GLY A 211 9.73 15.06 -0.29
C GLY A 211 9.31 14.21 0.92
N THR A 212 8.29 13.39 0.82
CA THR A 212 7.94 12.44 1.89
C THR A 212 8.74 11.15 1.76
N VAL A 213 9.16 10.60 2.90
CA VAL A 213 9.76 9.28 3.01
C VAL A 213 9.05 8.53 4.12
N SER A 214 8.64 7.31 3.84
CA SER A 214 8.07 6.37 4.80
C SER A 214 8.88 5.08 4.79
N PHE A 215 8.71 4.23 5.80
CA PHE A 215 9.39 2.94 5.82
C PHE A 215 8.56 1.89 6.57
N LEU A 216 8.70 0.64 6.13
CA LEU A 216 8.10 -0.55 6.69
C LEU A 216 9.17 -1.41 7.37
N HIS A 217 8.77 -2.16 8.40
CA HIS A 217 9.63 -3.12 9.10
C HIS A 217 8.80 -4.21 9.77
N GLY A 218 9.46 -5.29 10.18
CA GLY A 218 8.84 -6.44 10.84
C GLY A 218 9.08 -6.51 12.35
N SER A 219 9.70 -5.49 12.96
CA SER A 219 10.09 -5.52 14.37
C SER A 219 9.04 -4.86 15.26
N ASP A 220 8.52 -5.58 16.23
CA ASP A 220 7.63 -5.12 17.30
C ASP A 220 8.34 -4.30 18.38
N LYS A 221 9.68 -4.31 18.38
CA LYS A 221 10.51 -3.53 19.32
C LYS A 221 10.54 -2.03 19.00
N VAL A 222 10.21 -1.63 17.76
CA VAL A 222 10.28 -0.25 17.31
C VAL A 222 9.12 0.56 17.88
N GLN A 223 9.42 1.45 18.82
CA GLN A 223 8.41 2.30 19.45
C GLN A 223 7.93 3.41 18.50
N GLY A 224 6.66 3.83 18.62
CA GLY A 224 6.07 4.88 17.81
C GLY A 224 5.77 4.46 16.37
N SER A 225 5.81 3.17 16.07
CA SER A 225 5.33 2.59 14.82
C SER A 225 3.84 2.23 14.92
N ALA A 226 3.16 2.18 13.76
CA ALA A 226 1.78 1.75 13.65
C ALA A 226 1.69 0.44 12.87
N GLU A 227 0.96 -0.54 13.38
CA GLU A 227 0.76 -1.79 12.67
C GLU A 227 -0.15 -1.58 11.45
N VAL A 228 0.28 -2.10 10.29
CA VAL A 228 -0.44 -2.05 9.01
C VAL A 228 -1.18 -3.36 8.77
N LEU A 229 -0.47 -4.47 8.91
CA LEU A 229 -0.99 -5.84 8.98
C LEU A 229 -0.15 -6.59 10.02
N PRO A 230 -0.61 -7.75 10.52
CA PRO A 230 0.08 -8.46 11.58
C PRO A 230 1.56 -8.71 11.29
N GLY A 231 2.42 -8.16 12.16
CA GLY A 231 3.87 -8.23 12.04
C GLY A 231 4.48 -7.35 10.94
N VAL A 232 3.75 -6.37 10.42
CA VAL A 232 4.26 -5.32 9.52
C VAL A 232 3.89 -3.95 10.07
N TYR A 233 4.88 -3.13 10.33
CA TYR A 233 4.77 -1.84 10.99
C TYR A 233 5.25 -0.70 10.10
N LEU A 234 4.67 0.48 10.27
CA LEU A 234 5.00 1.72 9.57
C LEU A 234 5.52 2.75 10.58
N GLY A 235 6.70 3.33 10.34
CA GLY A 235 7.22 4.46 11.11
C GLY A 235 8.04 4.07 12.34
N GLY A 236 8.20 5.00 13.32
CA GLY A 236 9.04 4.80 14.51
C GLY A 236 10.52 5.09 14.30
N TYR A 237 10.87 6.13 13.48
CA TYR A 237 12.23 6.39 12.99
C TYR A 237 13.28 6.53 14.09
N ASP A 238 13.00 7.30 15.13
CA ASP A 238 13.98 7.57 16.20
C ASP A 238 14.33 6.28 16.95
N SER A 239 13.30 5.50 17.32
CA SER A 239 13.48 4.19 17.96
C SER A 239 14.20 3.20 17.02
N ALA A 240 13.85 3.17 15.74
CA ALA A 240 14.52 2.33 14.75
C ALA A 240 16.02 2.66 14.64
N CYS A 241 16.39 3.95 14.58
CA CYS A 241 17.77 4.40 14.57
C CYS A 241 18.56 3.91 15.79
N GLU A 242 17.94 3.99 16.99
CA GLU A 242 18.59 3.53 18.22
C GLU A 242 18.81 2.03 18.24
N LEU A 243 17.80 1.24 17.84
CA LEU A 243 17.87 -0.22 17.82
C LEU A 243 18.92 -0.72 16.81
N VAL A 244 19.00 -0.10 15.63
CA VAL A 244 20.01 -0.46 14.64
C VAL A 244 21.42 -0.08 15.13
N LYS A 245 21.61 1.09 15.74
CA LYS A 245 22.91 1.47 16.34
C LYS A 245 23.37 0.55 17.47
N LYS A 246 22.41 -0.06 18.18
CA LYS A 246 22.69 -1.04 19.25
C LYS A 246 22.81 -2.47 18.70
N GLU A 247 22.70 -2.67 17.41
CA GLU A 247 22.71 -3.98 16.73
C GLU A 247 21.60 -4.94 17.24
N GLU A 248 20.50 -4.39 17.80
CA GLU A 248 19.36 -5.18 18.26
C GLU A 248 18.41 -5.56 17.11
N VAL A 249 18.41 -4.79 16.03
CA VAL A 249 17.66 -5.01 14.79
C VAL A 249 18.55 -4.71 13.60
N ASP A 250 18.51 -5.57 12.57
CA ASP A 250 19.28 -5.37 11.34
C ASP A 250 18.67 -4.24 10.50
N ALA A 251 19.52 -3.33 10.00
CA ALA A 251 19.10 -2.27 9.10
C ALA A 251 18.40 -2.81 7.84
N ASN A 252 18.78 -3.99 7.35
CA ASN A 252 18.15 -4.63 6.20
C ASN A 252 16.69 -5.08 6.42
N GLU A 253 16.21 -5.10 7.67
CA GLU A 253 14.81 -5.37 7.97
C GLU A 253 13.89 -4.18 7.65
N PHE A 254 14.47 -3.00 7.31
CA PHE A 254 13.73 -1.77 6.99
C PHE A 254 13.69 -1.50 5.50
N LYS A 255 12.50 -1.19 4.98
CA LYS A 255 12.25 -0.91 3.57
C LYS A 255 11.70 0.51 3.41
N PHE A 256 12.43 1.37 2.68
CA PHE A 256 12.14 2.81 2.57
C PHE A 256 11.47 3.16 1.25
N PHE A 257 10.48 4.06 1.32
CA PHE A 257 9.67 4.50 0.20
C PHE A 257 9.66 6.02 0.09
N ALA A 258 10.00 6.54 -1.08
CA ALA A 258 9.77 7.93 -1.43
C ALA A 258 8.37 8.07 -2.01
N ARG A 259 7.61 9.06 -1.53
CA ARG A 259 6.23 9.31 -1.94
C ARG A 259 5.27 8.15 -1.58
N TYR A 260 4.01 8.27 -2.00
CA TYR A 260 2.96 7.28 -1.79
C TYR A 260 1.91 7.36 -2.90
N CYS A 261 1.02 6.37 -2.98
CA CYS A 261 -0.19 6.39 -3.81
C CYS A 261 -1.36 6.88 -2.97
N GLY A 262 -2.21 7.72 -3.55
CA GLY A 262 -3.38 8.28 -2.88
C GLY A 262 -4.65 8.10 -3.70
N TRP A 263 -5.75 7.75 -3.05
CA TRP A 263 -7.08 7.66 -3.65
C TRP A 263 -8.05 8.56 -2.89
N ALA A 264 -8.82 9.35 -3.64
CA ALA A 264 -9.92 10.13 -3.09
C ALA A 264 -11.06 9.21 -2.55
N PRO A 265 -11.99 9.74 -1.73
CA PRO A 265 -13.12 8.97 -1.22
C PRO A 265 -13.85 8.18 -2.30
N GLY A 266 -13.99 6.87 -2.12
CA GLY A 266 -14.66 5.95 -3.04
C GLY A 266 -13.95 5.69 -4.38
N GLN A 267 -12.82 6.34 -4.67
CA GLN A 267 -12.08 6.15 -5.93
C GLN A 267 -11.54 4.71 -6.02
N LEU A 268 -10.81 4.25 -5.00
CA LEU A 268 -10.23 2.91 -4.99
C LEU A 268 -11.29 1.82 -5.18
N LYS A 269 -12.43 1.95 -4.49
CA LYS A 269 -13.56 1.00 -4.64
C LYS A 269 -13.99 0.90 -6.11
N ARG A 270 -14.22 2.03 -6.79
CA ARG A 270 -14.60 2.05 -8.21
C ARG A 270 -13.54 1.45 -9.13
N GLU A 271 -12.26 1.66 -8.82
CA GLU A 271 -11.15 1.08 -9.60
C GLU A 271 -11.05 -0.43 -9.41
N CYS A 272 -11.27 -0.95 -8.21
CA CYS A 272 -11.38 -2.40 -7.96
C CYS A 272 -12.59 -3.02 -8.67
N GLU A 273 -13.77 -2.36 -8.61
CA GLU A 273 -14.98 -2.82 -9.30
C GLU A 273 -14.83 -2.88 -10.83
N ARG A 274 -14.02 -2.00 -11.41
CA ARG A 274 -13.69 -2.02 -12.85
C ARG A 274 -12.60 -3.02 -13.22
N GLY A 275 -11.97 -3.65 -12.22
CA GLY A 275 -10.89 -4.61 -12.46
C GLY A 275 -9.51 -3.98 -12.66
N THR A 276 -9.32 -2.68 -12.43
CA THR A 276 -8.01 -2.02 -12.51
C THR A 276 -7.04 -2.57 -11.45
N TRP A 277 -7.56 -2.85 -10.24
CA TRP A 277 -6.82 -3.42 -9.13
C TRP A 277 -7.47 -4.70 -8.61
N TYR A 278 -6.66 -5.70 -8.35
CA TYR A 278 -7.07 -6.91 -7.64
C TYR A 278 -6.66 -6.79 -6.17
N PRO A 279 -7.61 -6.64 -5.22
CA PRO A 279 -7.29 -6.66 -3.80
C PRO A 279 -6.97 -8.10 -3.35
N VAL A 280 -5.85 -8.25 -2.63
CA VAL A 280 -5.28 -9.54 -2.22
C VAL A 280 -4.82 -9.46 -0.78
N ALA A 281 -5.27 -10.36 0.08
CA ALA A 281 -4.69 -10.56 1.41
C ALA A 281 -3.40 -11.36 1.28
N CYS A 282 -2.41 -11.07 2.12
CA CYS A 282 -1.10 -11.68 2.02
C CYS A 282 -0.42 -11.86 3.37
N SER A 283 0.54 -12.78 3.39
CA SER A 283 1.47 -12.94 4.50
C SER A 283 2.50 -11.81 4.55
N LYS A 284 3.02 -11.53 5.75
CA LYS A 284 4.03 -10.48 6.01
C LYS A 284 5.29 -10.61 5.13
N GLN A 285 5.67 -11.84 4.75
CA GLN A 285 6.84 -12.08 3.91
C GLN A 285 6.73 -11.39 2.54
N LEU A 286 5.54 -11.38 1.95
CA LEU A 286 5.31 -10.76 0.64
C LEU A 286 5.38 -9.23 0.71
N ALA A 287 4.97 -8.64 1.84
CA ALA A 287 5.04 -7.19 2.07
C ALA A 287 6.48 -6.71 2.37
N LEU A 288 7.24 -7.48 3.15
CA LEU A 288 8.55 -7.05 3.67
C LEU A 288 9.74 -7.51 2.84
N LYS A 289 9.63 -8.57 2.01
CA LYS A 289 10.79 -9.05 1.24
C LYS A 289 11.40 -7.96 0.38
N GLN A 290 12.71 -7.93 0.30
CA GLN A 290 13.43 -7.08 -0.65
C GLN A 290 13.19 -7.62 -2.06
N VAL A 291 12.89 -6.71 -3.00
CA VAL A 291 12.57 -7.10 -4.38
C VAL A 291 13.73 -6.94 -5.35
N ILE A 292 14.86 -6.40 -4.89
CA ILE A 292 16.06 -6.26 -5.70
C ILE A 292 16.60 -7.66 -6.00
N GLN A 293 16.83 -7.94 -7.29
CA GLN A 293 17.35 -9.22 -7.78
C GLN A 293 16.49 -10.46 -7.44
N LEU A 294 15.17 -10.27 -7.27
CA LEU A 294 14.29 -11.43 -7.16
C LEU A 294 14.35 -12.28 -8.43
N PRO A 295 14.53 -13.61 -8.31
CA PRO A 295 14.49 -14.53 -9.44
C PRO A 295 13.16 -14.50 -10.18
N LYS A 296 12.06 -14.31 -9.46
CA LYS A 296 10.71 -14.16 -10.02
C LYS A 296 10.16 -12.79 -9.61
N PRO A 297 9.57 -11.99 -10.52
CA PRO A 297 8.94 -10.70 -10.18
C PRO A 297 7.88 -10.86 -9.09
N LEU A 298 7.85 -9.95 -8.10
CA LEU A 298 6.93 -10.02 -6.97
C LEU A 298 5.45 -10.07 -7.40
N TRP A 299 5.08 -9.29 -8.43
CA TRP A 299 3.73 -9.27 -8.97
C TRP A 299 3.30 -10.66 -9.49
N ARG A 300 4.17 -11.31 -10.27
CA ARG A 300 3.93 -12.65 -10.79
C ARG A 300 3.81 -13.69 -9.66
N GLU A 301 4.74 -13.66 -8.70
CA GLU A 301 4.73 -14.56 -7.56
C GLU A 301 3.40 -14.51 -6.79
N ILE A 302 2.88 -13.30 -6.54
CA ILE A 302 1.64 -13.14 -5.78
C ILE A 302 0.44 -13.64 -6.57
N LEU A 303 0.35 -13.35 -7.87
CA LEU A 303 -0.72 -13.87 -8.72
C LEU A 303 -0.73 -15.40 -8.78
N GLU A 304 0.45 -16.02 -8.89
CA GLU A 304 0.58 -17.47 -8.88
C GLU A 304 0.16 -18.07 -7.53
N LEU A 305 0.52 -17.44 -6.40
CA LEU A 305 0.07 -17.85 -5.07
C LEU A 305 -1.44 -17.72 -4.87
N CYS A 306 -2.09 -16.77 -5.53
CA CYS A 306 -3.55 -16.64 -5.48
C CYS A 306 -4.27 -17.77 -6.23
N GLY A 307 -3.62 -18.40 -7.21
CA GLY A 307 -4.21 -19.47 -8.02
C GLY A 307 -5.33 -18.97 -8.96
N GLY A 308 -6.04 -19.91 -9.56
CA GLY A 308 -7.22 -19.66 -10.39
C GLY A 308 -7.00 -18.62 -11.50
N GLU A 309 -7.97 -17.74 -11.67
CA GLU A 309 -7.95 -16.67 -12.71
C GLU A 309 -6.70 -15.78 -12.64
N LEU A 310 -6.18 -15.50 -11.42
CA LEU A 310 -5.01 -14.64 -11.26
C LEU A 310 -3.72 -15.34 -11.71
N LYS A 311 -3.59 -16.65 -11.49
CA LYS A 311 -2.48 -17.46 -12.01
C LYS A 311 -2.50 -17.48 -13.54
N SER A 312 -3.69 -17.68 -14.15
CA SER A 312 -3.85 -17.63 -15.60
C SER A 312 -3.55 -16.22 -16.16
N ALA A 313 -3.94 -15.15 -15.48
CA ALA A 313 -3.58 -13.79 -15.87
C ALA A 313 -2.06 -13.56 -15.84
N ALA A 314 -1.36 -14.13 -14.85
CA ALA A 314 0.11 -14.08 -14.80
C ALA A 314 0.74 -14.83 -15.98
N ALA A 315 0.32 -16.07 -16.25
CA ALA A 315 0.82 -16.88 -17.37
C ALA A 315 0.65 -16.14 -18.71
N LYS A 316 -0.55 -15.61 -18.97
CA LYS A 316 -0.84 -14.82 -20.18
C LYS A 316 0.05 -13.59 -20.31
N ALA A 317 0.27 -12.84 -19.22
CA ALA A 317 1.11 -11.64 -19.24
C ALA A 317 2.58 -11.93 -19.59
N TYR A 318 3.05 -13.16 -19.33
CA TYR A 318 4.41 -13.62 -19.66
C TYR A 318 4.47 -14.49 -20.92
N GLY A 319 3.36 -14.62 -21.67
CA GLY A 319 3.32 -15.38 -22.93
C GLY A 319 3.43 -16.90 -22.73
N GLU A 320 3.11 -17.40 -21.54
CA GLU A 320 2.98 -18.83 -21.27
C GLU A 320 1.56 -19.23 -21.69
N GLU A 321 1.45 -20.15 -22.67
CA GLU A 321 0.15 -20.72 -23.04
C GLU A 321 -0.36 -21.53 -21.84
N ASP A 322 -1.65 -21.39 -21.52
CA ASP A 322 -2.27 -22.21 -20.49
C ASP A 322 -2.16 -23.69 -20.95
N ASP A 323 -1.28 -24.46 -20.31
CA ASP A 323 -1.24 -25.92 -20.43
C ASP A 323 -2.47 -26.59 -19.75
N ALA A 324 -3.64 -25.95 -19.93
CA ALA A 324 -4.92 -26.47 -19.47
C ALA A 324 -5.59 -27.27 -20.60
N ASN A 325 -5.18 -28.55 -20.73
CA ASN A 325 -5.93 -29.55 -21.48
C ASN A 325 -6.00 -30.85 -20.68
#